data_1c411ad3a1d0ae96a7a503a80ef8f104
#
_entry.id   1c411ad3a1d0ae96a7a503a80ef8f104
#
_cell.length_a   1.000
_cell.length_b   1.000
_cell.length_c   1.000
_cell.angle_alpha   90.00
_cell.angle_beta   90.00
_cell.angle_gamma   90.00
#
_symmetry.space_group_name_H-M   'P 1'
#
loop_
_entity.id
_entity.type
_entity.pdbx_description
1 polymer ?
#
loop_
_entity_poly.entity_id
_entity_poly.type
_entity_poly.pdbx_seq_one_letter_code
_entity_poly.pdbx_strand_id
1 'polypeptide(L)'
;EDSKIDLDAIDPDRVGVIWGSGIGGIKTFYDEVSAFANGDGTPRYNPFFIPKMIADIAAGMISIKYGLRGPNFTTVSACASSSNALLDAFNYIRLGKADIIVTGGSEASVNQAGVGGFNALKALSTRNDEPAKASRPFDKDRDGFVLGEGAGTLILEEYEHAIKRGAKIYVEVMGGGLSADAHHITAPHPEGLGAIKVMQNALEDAYMKPEDIDYINVHGTSTPLGDVAESKAIKEVFGEHAYKLNISSTKSMTGHLLGAAGAVEAIASILAIQKGIIPPTINNDNFDENIDGKMNFTLNKAQKKEVNAIMSNTFGFGGHNASIILKAYKA
;
A
#
# COMPACT_ATOMS: atom_id res chain seq x y z
N GLU A 1 12.84 11.81 13.06
CA GLU A 1 14.20 12.33 12.72
C GLU A 1 14.21 12.91 11.29
N ASP A 2 13.74 12.17 10.29
CA ASP A 2 13.78 12.60 8.88
C ASP A 2 12.92 13.86 8.62
N SER A 3 11.74 13.93 9.20
CA SER A 3 10.81 15.07 9.06
C SER A 3 11.34 16.35 9.73
N LYS A 4 12.30 16.25 10.65
CA LYS A 4 12.82 17.36 11.45
C LYS A 4 11.74 18.21 12.13
N ILE A 5 10.61 17.59 12.48
CA ILE A 5 9.57 18.25 13.26
C ILE A 5 10.08 18.48 14.68
N ASP A 6 10.00 19.72 15.11
CA ASP A 6 10.23 20.09 16.50
C ASP A 6 8.90 19.99 17.26
N LEU A 7 8.80 18.98 18.12
CA LEU A 7 7.58 18.70 18.87
C LEU A 7 7.24 19.81 19.90
N ASP A 8 8.22 20.59 20.32
CA ASP A 8 8.01 21.70 21.25
C ASP A 8 7.52 22.97 20.54
N ALA A 9 7.69 23.04 19.21
CA ALA A 9 7.31 24.19 18.40
C ALA A 9 5.98 24.04 17.64
N ILE A 10 5.34 22.88 17.70
CA ILE A 10 4.06 22.58 17.01
C ILE A 10 2.91 22.53 18.01
N ASP A 11 1.69 22.78 17.52
CA ASP A 11 0.48 22.51 18.29
C ASP A 11 0.12 21.02 18.21
N PRO A 12 0.29 20.24 19.30
CA PRO A 12 0.03 18.80 19.29
C PRO A 12 -1.44 18.44 19.04
N ASP A 13 -2.39 19.36 19.23
CA ASP A 13 -3.80 19.17 18.95
C ASP A 13 -4.10 19.25 17.42
N ARG A 14 -3.13 19.76 16.64
CA ARG A 14 -3.16 19.85 15.18
C ARG A 14 -2.35 18.75 14.50
N VAL A 15 -1.73 17.84 15.26
CA VAL A 15 -0.94 16.71 14.74
C VAL A 15 -1.65 15.40 15.01
N GLY A 16 -2.08 14.74 13.94
CA GLY A 16 -2.83 13.49 14.01
C GLY A 16 -1.98 12.25 13.70
N VAL A 17 -2.57 11.08 13.92
CA VAL A 17 -2.04 9.77 13.53
C VAL A 17 -3.15 8.97 12.84
N ILE A 18 -3.00 8.67 11.56
CA ILE A 18 -3.92 7.81 10.80
C ILE A 18 -3.10 6.65 10.23
N TRP A 19 -3.41 5.43 10.66
CA TRP A 19 -2.57 4.26 10.42
C TRP A 19 -3.33 3.15 9.73
N GLY A 20 -2.67 2.37 8.87
CA GLY A 20 -3.25 1.21 8.19
C GLY A 20 -2.77 -0.11 8.78
N SER A 21 -3.68 -1.03 9.04
CA SER A 21 -3.37 -2.42 9.39
C SER A 21 -4.45 -3.32 8.84
N GLY A 22 -4.08 -4.39 8.12
CA GLY A 22 -5.04 -5.26 7.46
C GLY A 22 -5.66 -6.30 8.40
N ILE A 23 -4.84 -6.95 9.21
CA ILE A 23 -5.25 -8.07 10.09
C ILE A 23 -5.08 -7.72 11.56
N GLY A 24 -4.12 -6.87 11.91
CA GLY A 24 -3.81 -6.56 13.30
C GLY A 24 -3.01 -7.69 13.99
N GLY A 25 -3.23 -7.86 15.29
CA GLY A 25 -2.43 -8.73 16.15
C GLY A 25 -2.73 -10.23 16.04
N ILE A 26 -2.82 -10.78 14.84
CA ILE A 26 -3.17 -12.20 14.59
C ILE A 26 -2.24 -13.17 15.31
N LYS A 27 -0.95 -12.87 15.41
CA LYS A 27 -0.01 -13.71 16.16
C LYS A 27 -0.35 -13.74 17.65
N THR A 28 -0.64 -12.58 18.24
CA THR A 28 -1.06 -12.49 19.64
C THR A 28 -2.33 -13.30 19.88
N PHE A 29 -3.31 -13.17 18.99
CA PHE A 29 -4.55 -13.97 19.07
C PHE A 29 -4.26 -15.47 19.03
N TYR A 30 -3.48 -15.90 18.04
CA TYR A 30 -3.11 -17.30 17.87
C TYR A 30 -2.38 -17.86 19.10
N ASP A 31 -1.38 -17.16 19.62
CA ASP A 31 -0.58 -17.61 20.76
C ASP A 31 -1.44 -17.75 22.03
N GLU A 32 -2.25 -16.75 22.37
CA GLU A 32 -3.08 -16.72 23.57
C GLU A 32 -4.20 -17.78 23.52
N VAL A 33 -4.88 -17.92 22.37
CA VAL A 33 -5.94 -18.93 22.20
C VAL A 33 -5.35 -20.34 22.20
N SER A 34 -4.19 -20.56 21.57
CA SER A 34 -3.51 -21.85 21.59
C SER A 34 -3.04 -22.23 22.99
N ALA A 35 -2.52 -21.27 23.75
CA ALA A 35 -2.13 -21.52 25.15
C ALA A 35 -3.32 -21.90 26.01
N PHE A 36 -4.47 -21.23 25.85
CA PHE A 36 -5.72 -21.62 26.53
C PHE A 36 -6.18 -23.01 26.12
N ALA A 37 -6.24 -23.31 24.82
CA ALA A 37 -6.73 -24.59 24.29
C ALA A 37 -5.89 -25.81 24.75
N ASN A 38 -4.58 -25.60 24.93
CA ASN A 38 -3.65 -26.64 25.38
C ASN A 38 -3.42 -26.63 26.91
N GLY A 39 -4.08 -25.75 27.65
CA GLY A 39 -3.98 -25.63 29.10
C GLY A 39 -4.97 -26.49 29.89
N ASP A 40 -5.19 -26.10 31.15
CA ASP A 40 -6.08 -26.77 32.08
C ASP A 40 -7.57 -26.35 31.98
N GLY A 41 -7.93 -25.61 30.92
CA GLY A 41 -9.27 -25.06 30.70
C GLY A 41 -9.55 -23.77 31.50
N THR A 42 -8.58 -23.26 32.25
CA THR A 42 -8.73 -21.98 32.97
C THR A 42 -8.40 -20.83 32.01
N PRO A 43 -9.30 -19.86 31.80
CA PRO A 43 -9.07 -18.77 30.85
C PRO A 43 -8.10 -17.71 31.43
N ARG A 44 -6.81 -18.03 31.43
CA ARG A 44 -5.74 -17.13 31.87
C ARG A 44 -5.10 -16.52 30.64
N TYR A 45 -5.52 -15.30 30.30
CA TYR A 45 -4.96 -14.52 29.20
C TYR A 45 -3.99 -13.45 29.72
N ASN A 46 -3.06 -13.03 28.85
CA ASN A 46 -2.22 -11.87 29.11
C ASN A 46 -3.13 -10.63 29.30
N PRO A 47 -2.90 -9.78 30.34
CA PRO A 47 -3.68 -8.57 30.56
C PRO A 47 -3.72 -7.62 29.35
N PHE A 48 -2.69 -7.67 28.50
CA PHE A 48 -2.59 -6.90 27.26
C PHE A 48 -3.03 -7.66 26.01
N PHE A 49 -3.71 -8.82 26.15
CA PHE A 49 -4.17 -9.62 25.01
C PHE A 49 -4.98 -8.78 24.03
N ILE A 50 -6.07 -8.16 24.52
CA ILE A 50 -6.94 -7.34 23.66
C ILE A 50 -6.20 -6.13 23.08
N PRO A 51 -5.50 -5.29 23.89
CA PRO A 51 -4.74 -4.16 23.34
C PRO A 51 -3.70 -4.55 22.29
N LYS A 52 -3.06 -5.71 22.42
CA LYS A 52 -2.08 -6.18 21.43
C LYS A 52 -2.70 -6.77 20.16
N MET A 53 -3.96 -7.16 20.23
CA MET A 53 -4.68 -7.81 19.12
C MET A 53 -5.35 -6.78 18.20
N ILE A 54 -5.93 -5.72 18.74
CA ILE A 54 -6.71 -4.75 17.98
C ILE A 54 -5.83 -3.93 17.05
N ALA A 55 -6.35 -3.64 15.83
CA ALA A 55 -5.57 -3.03 14.76
C ALA A 55 -5.18 -1.56 15.02
N ASP A 56 -5.94 -0.86 15.87
CA ASP A 56 -5.79 0.58 16.11
C ASP A 56 -4.66 0.93 17.10
N ILE A 57 -4.12 -0.05 17.81
CA ILE A 57 -3.18 0.21 18.88
C ILE A 57 -1.86 0.87 18.39
N ALA A 58 -1.47 0.61 17.15
CA ALA A 58 -0.28 1.24 16.57
C ALA A 58 -0.45 2.76 16.49
N ALA A 59 -1.60 3.25 16.03
CA ALA A 59 -1.92 4.68 16.01
C ALA A 59 -1.92 5.26 17.43
N GLY A 60 -2.56 4.57 18.38
CA GLY A 60 -2.57 4.96 19.78
C GLY A 60 -1.18 5.05 20.40
N MET A 61 -0.32 4.06 20.18
CA MET A 61 1.05 4.03 20.71
C MET A 61 1.93 5.13 20.12
N ILE A 62 1.79 5.45 18.83
CA ILE A 62 2.50 6.57 18.21
C ILE A 62 2.06 7.89 18.86
N SER A 63 0.74 8.09 19.01
CA SER A 63 0.18 9.26 19.65
C SER A 63 0.67 9.44 21.09
N ILE A 64 0.61 8.39 21.91
CA ILE A 64 1.09 8.40 23.31
C ILE A 64 2.59 8.73 23.37
N LYS A 65 3.40 8.08 22.52
CA LYS A 65 4.84 8.25 22.53
C LYS A 65 5.30 9.68 22.24
N TYR A 66 4.59 10.36 21.35
CA TYR A 66 4.98 11.69 20.87
C TYR A 66 4.05 12.82 21.36
N GLY A 67 3.05 12.51 22.17
CA GLY A 67 2.12 13.49 22.73
C GLY A 67 1.19 14.11 21.69
N LEU A 68 0.89 13.42 20.59
CA LEU A 68 0.07 13.92 19.48
C LEU A 68 -1.41 13.76 19.82
N ARG A 69 -2.19 14.83 19.76
CA ARG A 69 -3.60 14.86 20.22
C ARG A 69 -4.62 15.22 19.14
N GLY A 70 -4.18 15.33 17.88
CA GLY A 70 -5.06 15.49 16.74
C GLY A 70 -5.83 14.21 16.40
N PRO A 71 -6.46 14.11 15.21
CA PRO A 71 -7.21 12.93 14.79
C PRO A 71 -6.37 11.64 14.92
N ASN A 72 -6.93 10.60 15.57
CA ASN A 72 -6.22 9.35 15.82
C ASN A 72 -7.15 8.16 15.57
N PHE A 73 -6.88 7.39 14.52
CA PHE A 73 -7.62 6.17 14.19
C PHE A 73 -6.83 5.29 13.21
N THR A 74 -7.35 4.09 12.99
CA THR A 74 -6.78 3.11 12.05
C THR A 74 -7.79 2.75 10.97
N THR A 75 -7.32 2.67 9.73
CA THR A 75 -8.09 2.16 8.59
C THR A 75 -7.83 0.67 8.41
N VAL A 76 -8.92 -0.07 8.18
CA VAL A 76 -8.89 -1.51 7.91
C VAL A 76 -9.64 -1.78 6.61
N SER A 77 -8.91 -2.07 5.54
CA SER A 77 -9.41 -2.40 4.21
C SER A 77 -8.50 -3.44 3.52
N ALA A 78 -8.15 -4.47 4.28
CA ALA A 78 -7.26 -5.54 3.83
C ALA A 78 -5.93 -4.97 3.24
N CYS A 79 -5.58 -5.37 2.00
CA CYS A 79 -4.34 -4.92 1.37
C CYS A 79 -4.30 -3.42 1.07
N ALA A 80 -5.44 -2.73 1.03
CA ALA A 80 -5.54 -1.30 0.78
C ALA A 80 -5.44 -0.42 2.04
N SER A 81 -5.26 -1.02 3.24
CA SER A 81 -5.36 -0.31 4.51
C SER A 81 -4.45 0.92 4.60
N SER A 82 -3.16 0.80 4.30
CA SER A 82 -2.25 1.94 4.39
C SER A 82 -2.44 2.97 3.28
N SER A 83 -2.91 2.56 2.09
CA SER A 83 -3.31 3.53 1.06
C SER A 83 -4.51 4.34 1.49
N ASN A 84 -5.50 3.70 2.13
CA ASN A 84 -6.65 4.42 2.72
C ASN A 84 -6.18 5.35 3.84
N ALA A 85 -5.26 4.92 4.71
CA ALA A 85 -4.69 5.78 5.74
C ALA A 85 -4.03 7.04 5.15
N LEU A 86 -3.27 6.89 4.06
CA LEU A 86 -2.66 8.00 3.34
C LEU A 86 -3.71 8.94 2.75
N LEU A 87 -4.77 8.39 2.14
CA LEU A 87 -5.86 9.20 1.57
C LEU A 87 -6.69 9.91 2.64
N ASP A 88 -6.98 9.24 3.75
CA ASP A 88 -7.66 9.88 4.87
C ASP A 88 -6.80 11.00 5.47
N ALA A 89 -5.49 10.76 5.66
CA ALA A 89 -4.57 11.79 6.14
C ALA A 89 -4.55 13.02 5.20
N PHE A 90 -4.46 12.79 3.89
CA PHE A 90 -4.54 13.85 2.89
C PHE A 90 -5.86 14.61 2.98
N ASN A 91 -6.99 13.92 3.08
CA ASN A 91 -8.30 14.54 3.19
C ASN A 91 -8.48 15.34 4.49
N TYR A 92 -7.99 14.83 5.63
CA TYR A 92 -8.07 15.58 6.90
C TYR A 92 -7.26 16.87 6.86
N ILE A 93 -6.06 16.85 6.23
CA ILE A 93 -5.24 18.06 6.05
C ILE A 93 -5.94 19.01 5.09
N ARG A 94 -6.39 18.53 3.93
CA ARG A 94 -7.09 19.31 2.90
C ARG A 94 -8.36 20.00 3.44
N LEU A 95 -9.05 19.35 4.39
CA LEU A 95 -10.21 19.90 5.07
C LEU A 95 -9.87 20.80 6.28
N GLY A 96 -8.60 21.08 6.54
CA GLY A 96 -8.15 21.92 7.65
C GLY A 96 -8.37 21.30 9.04
N LYS A 97 -8.51 19.96 9.14
CA LYS A 97 -8.73 19.25 10.41
C LYS A 97 -7.44 18.93 11.16
N ALA A 98 -6.31 18.93 10.47
CA ALA A 98 -4.97 18.78 11.02
C ALA A 98 -3.98 19.55 10.14
N ASP A 99 -2.83 19.92 10.70
CA ASP A 99 -1.74 20.53 9.95
C ASP A 99 -0.68 19.47 9.58
N ILE A 100 -0.52 18.47 10.43
CA ILE A 100 0.41 17.35 10.23
C ILE A 100 -0.30 16.05 10.57
N ILE A 101 -0.07 15.02 9.78
CA ILE A 101 -0.51 13.65 10.11
C ILE A 101 0.64 12.66 9.90
N VAL A 102 0.94 11.92 10.96
CA VAL A 102 1.76 10.72 10.88
C VAL A 102 0.89 9.62 10.30
N THR A 103 1.23 9.11 9.12
CA THR A 103 0.42 8.12 8.42
C THR A 103 1.28 7.01 7.83
N GLY A 104 0.65 5.97 7.37
CA GLY A 104 1.30 4.79 6.80
C GLY A 104 0.61 3.52 7.24
N GLY A 105 1.38 2.47 7.46
CA GLY A 105 0.81 1.20 7.92
C GLY A 105 1.85 0.17 8.31
N SER A 106 1.40 -0.85 9.01
CA SER A 106 2.23 -1.98 9.45
C SER A 106 1.44 -3.29 9.41
N GLU A 107 2.16 -4.37 9.13
CA GLU A 107 1.62 -5.73 9.19
C GLU A 107 2.71 -6.72 9.60
N ALA A 108 2.37 -7.70 10.44
CA ALA A 108 3.26 -8.76 10.93
C ALA A 108 2.53 -10.10 10.93
N SER A 109 2.18 -10.58 9.73
CA SER A 109 1.34 -11.76 9.52
C SER A 109 2.11 -13.02 9.10
N VAL A 110 3.46 -12.99 9.07
CA VAL A 110 4.28 -14.16 8.75
C VAL A 110 4.43 -15.06 9.98
N ASN A 111 3.35 -15.77 10.27
CA ASN A 111 3.23 -16.73 11.37
C ASN A 111 2.29 -17.87 10.97
N GLN A 112 2.16 -18.90 11.84
CA GLN A 112 1.36 -20.09 11.53
C GLN A 112 -0.09 -19.78 11.15
N ALA A 113 -0.74 -18.84 11.85
CA ALA A 113 -2.13 -18.48 11.57
C ALA A 113 -2.26 -17.70 10.24
N GLY A 114 -1.37 -16.72 10.01
CA GLY A 114 -1.37 -15.92 8.77
C GLY A 114 -1.04 -16.77 7.55
N VAL A 115 0.09 -17.48 7.58
CA VAL A 115 0.50 -18.37 6.47
C VAL A 115 -0.51 -19.46 6.25
N GLY A 116 -0.99 -20.13 7.31
CA GLY A 116 -1.97 -21.19 7.22
C GLY A 116 -3.30 -20.74 6.64
N GLY A 117 -3.79 -19.56 7.06
CA GLY A 117 -5.02 -18.97 6.56
C GLY A 117 -4.96 -18.65 5.05
N PHE A 118 -3.91 -17.96 4.59
CA PHE A 118 -3.73 -17.66 3.17
C PHE A 118 -3.44 -18.90 2.33
N ASN A 119 -2.73 -19.90 2.88
CA ASN A 119 -2.52 -21.17 2.22
C ASN A 119 -3.83 -21.95 2.02
N ALA A 120 -4.74 -21.93 3.02
CA ALA A 120 -6.06 -22.53 2.88
C ALA A 120 -6.90 -21.93 1.76
N LEU A 121 -6.70 -20.63 1.47
CA LEU A 121 -7.29 -19.94 0.32
C LEU A 121 -6.61 -20.26 -1.02
N LYS A 122 -5.49 -21.01 -1.00
CA LYS A 122 -4.63 -21.23 -2.18
C LYS A 122 -4.16 -19.91 -2.81
N ALA A 123 -3.91 -18.90 -1.98
CA ALA A 123 -3.52 -17.58 -2.42
C ALA A 123 -2.00 -17.38 -2.46
N LEU A 124 -1.25 -18.22 -1.71
CA LEU A 124 0.22 -18.15 -1.65
C LEU A 124 0.88 -18.97 -2.75
N SER A 125 2.04 -18.47 -3.21
CA SER A 125 2.93 -19.26 -4.06
C SER A 125 3.42 -20.51 -3.32
N THR A 126 3.52 -21.60 -4.05
CA THR A 126 4.05 -22.89 -3.57
C THR A 126 5.46 -23.17 -4.02
N ARG A 127 6.13 -22.20 -4.66
CA ARG A 127 7.50 -22.31 -5.20
C ARG A 127 8.56 -22.25 -4.09
N ASN A 128 8.57 -23.27 -3.24
CA ASN A 128 9.50 -23.36 -2.11
C ASN A 128 10.92 -23.81 -2.50
N ASP A 129 11.08 -24.41 -3.69
CA ASP A 129 12.39 -24.83 -4.19
C ASP A 129 13.25 -23.63 -4.66
N GLU A 130 12.60 -22.55 -5.07
CA GLU A 130 13.26 -21.32 -5.51
C GLU A 130 12.56 -20.09 -4.87
N PRO A 131 12.64 -19.91 -3.53
CA PRO A 131 11.87 -18.90 -2.82
C PRO A 131 12.17 -17.45 -3.27
N ALA A 132 13.39 -17.17 -3.69
CA ALA A 132 13.78 -15.87 -4.22
C ALA A 132 13.09 -15.53 -5.57
N LYS A 133 12.54 -16.54 -6.26
CA LYS A 133 11.82 -16.39 -7.52
C LYS A 133 10.31 -16.62 -7.39
N ALA A 134 9.79 -16.78 -6.18
CA ALA A 134 8.39 -17.13 -5.96
C ALA A 134 7.46 -15.95 -6.29
N SER A 135 7.80 -14.73 -5.87
CA SER A 135 7.06 -13.53 -6.29
C SER A 135 7.49 -13.12 -7.69
N ARG A 136 6.60 -13.32 -8.66
CA ARG A 136 6.89 -13.13 -10.09
C ARG A 136 5.72 -12.50 -10.86
N PRO A 137 5.36 -11.25 -10.54
CA PRO A 137 4.23 -10.58 -11.19
C PRO A 137 4.36 -10.58 -12.72
N PHE A 138 3.23 -10.77 -13.41
CA PHE A 138 3.11 -10.79 -14.88
C PHE A 138 3.82 -11.96 -15.58
N ASP A 139 4.48 -12.83 -14.84
CA ASP A 139 5.05 -14.06 -15.38
C ASP A 139 3.96 -15.12 -15.56
N LYS A 140 4.06 -15.91 -16.63
CA LYS A 140 3.10 -16.97 -16.97
C LYS A 140 3.01 -18.06 -15.90
N ASP A 141 4.14 -18.34 -15.24
CA ASP A 141 4.28 -19.41 -14.25
C ASP A 141 4.07 -18.93 -12.81
N ARG A 142 3.45 -17.73 -12.61
CA ARG A 142 3.06 -17.24 -11.28
C ARG A 142 1.93 -18.08 -10.70
N ASP A 143 1.99 -18.36 -9.43
CA ASP A 143 1.07 -19.28 -8.74
C ASP A 143 0.47 -18.71 -7.43
N GLY A 144 0.70 -17.45 -7.14
CA GLY A 144 0.22 -16.78 -5.93
C GLY A 144 1.23 -15.78 -5.38
N PHE A 145 0.84 -15.05 -4.34
CA PHE A 145 1.72 -14.06 -3.72
C PHE A 145 2.67 -14.68 -2.69
N VAL A 146 3.75 -13.97 -2.40
CA VAL A 146 4.64 -14.26 -1.27
C VAL A 146 4.28 -13.33 -0.14
N LEU A 147 3.95 -13.86 1.03
CA LEU A 147 3.62 -13.06 2.21
C LEU A 147 4.86 -12.35 2.74
N GLY A 148 4.76 -11.04 2.89
CA GLY A 148 5.77 -10.20 3.53
C GLY A 148 5.21 -9.53 4.79
N GLU A 149 6.10 -8.96 5.60
CA GLU A 149 5.75 -8.14 6.76
C GLU A 149 6.67 -6.93 6.88
N GLY A 150 6.20 -5.88 7.51
CA GLY A 150 6.95 -4.65 7.69
C GLY A 150 6.07 -3.46 8.00
N ALA A 151 6.67 -2.27 7.90
CA ALA A 151 5.99 -1.00 8.12
C ALA A 151 6.57 0.09 7.22
N GLY A 152 5.72 1.03 6.83
CA GLY A 152 6.09 2.27 6.16
C GLY A 152 5.43 3.46 6.85
N THR A 153 6.19 4.54 7.07
CA THR A 153 5.68 5.76 7.70
C THR A 153 5.96 6.95 6.81
N LEU A 154 4.95 7.76 6.60
CA LEU A 154 5.04 9.06 5.94
C LEU A 154 4.52 10.14 6.87
N ILE A 155 5.08 11.34 6.74
CA ILE A 155 4.57 12.54 7.38
C ILE A 155 3.93 13.38 6.28
N LEU A 156 2.61 13.49 6.33
CA LEU A 156 1.87 14.43 5.51
C LEU A 156 1.71 15.74 6.27
N GLU A 157 1.92 16.83 5.57
CA GLU A 157 1.91 18.17 6.17
C GLU A 157 1.25 19.16 5.22
N GLU A 158 0.49 20.11 5.78
CA GLU A 158 -0.07 21.20 5.02
C GLU A 158 1.04 22.04 4.40
N TYR A 159 0.85 22.45 3.16
CA TYR A 159 1.91 23.05 2.33
C TYR A 159 2.50 24.32 2.93
N GLU A 160 1.68 25.30 3.31
CA GLU A 160 2.15 26.57 3.89
C GLU A 160 2.81 26.35 5.26
N HIS A 161 2.32 25.38 6.03
CA HIS A 161 2.93 25.00 7.30
C HIS A 161 4.33 24.43 7.05
N ALA A 162 4.50 23.54 6.07
CA ALA A 162 5.79 22.95 5.69
C ALA A 162 6.79 24.01 5.21
N ILE A 163 6.36 24.92 4.34
CA ILE A 163 7.20 26.03 3.84
C ILE A 163 7.63 26.93 4.98
N LYS A 164 6.70 27.34 5.85
CA LYS A 164 6.97 28.23 6.99
C LYS A 164 8.06 27.72 7.93
N ARG A 165 8.11 26.41 8.18
CA ARG A 165 9.17 25.81 9.03
C ARG A 165 10.41 25.37 8.26
N GLY A 166 10.46 25.58 6.94
CA GLY A 166 11.59 25.18 6.10
C GLY A 166 11.73 23.67 5.94
N ALA A 167 10.62 22.96 5.89
CA ALA A 167 10.61 21.50 5.73
C ALA A 167 11.21 21.09 4.37
N LYS A 168 11.88 19.94 4.35
CA LYS A 168 12.22 19.28 3.10
C LYS A 168 11.00 18.57 2.56
N ILE A 169 10.46 19.08 1.46
CA ILE A 169 9.34 18.46 0.75
C ILE A 169 9.90 17.46 -0.26
N TYR A 170 9.46 16.21 -0.18
CA TYR A 170 9.86 15.16 -1.12
C TYR A 170 8.98 15.12 -2.34
N VAL A 171 7.67 15.18 -2.14
CA VAL A 171 6.63 15.13 -3.18
C VAL A 171 5.38 15.86 -2.68
N GLU A 172 4.47 16.14 -3.61
CA GLU A 172 3.10 16.55 -3.32
C GLU A 172 2.15 15.36 -3.47
N VAL A 173 1.21 15.21 -2.53
CA VAL A 173 0.05 14.33 -2.72
C VAL A 173 -0.99 15.12 -3.49
N MET A 174 -1.25 14.71 -4.73
CA MET A 174 -2.15 15.44 -5.61
C MET A 174 -3.62 15.08 -5.41
N GLY A 175 -3.88 13.83 -5.10
CA GLY A 175 -5.23 13.31 -4.91
C GLY A 175 -5.22 11.79 -4.82
N GLY A 176 -6.41 11.21 -4.74
CA GLY A 176 -6.57 9.79 -4.76
C GLY A 176 -8.00 9.33 -4.99
N GLY A 177 -8.14 8.05 -5.25
CA GLY A 177 -9.41 7.42 -5.53
C GLY A 177 -9.67 6.23 -4.63
N LEU A 178 -10.94 6.01 -4.36
CA LEU A 178 -11.47 4.81 -3.70
C LEU A 178 -12.58 4.22 -4.57
N SER A 179 -12.68 2.89 -4.60
CA SER A 179 -13.78 2.18 -5.23
C SER A 179 -13.98 0.80 -4.59
N ALA A 180 -15.04 0.12 -4.99
CA ALA A 180 -15.28 -1.27 -4.63
C ALA A 180 -15.52 -2.10 -5.91
N ASP A 181 -15.01 -3.35 -5.93
CA ASP A 181 -15.29 -4.28 -7.02
C ASP A 181 -16.76 -4.76 -7.02
N ALA A 182 -17.37 -4.85 -5.83
CA ALA A 182 -18.73 -5.37 -5.63
C ALA A 182 -18.98 -6.69 -6.38
N HIS A 183 -17.98 -7.59 -6.37
CA HIS A 183 -18.00 -8.81 -7.17
C HIS A 183 -17.84 -10.07 -6.33
N HIS A 184 -16.71 -10.25 -5.66
CA HIS A 184 -16.38 -11.45 -4.89
C HIS A 184 -15.51 -11.09 -3.68
N ILE A 185 -15.53 -11.93 -2.63
CA ILE A 185 -14.81 -11.65 -1.38
C ILE A 185 -13.28 -11.63 -1.54
N THR A 186 -12.72 -12.39 -2.49
CA THR A 186 -11.26 -12.49 -2.69
C THR A 186 -10.81 -12.32 -4.13
N ALA A 187 -11.67 -12.60 -5.12
CA ALA A 187 -11.32 -12.48 -6.54
C ALA A 187 -11.60 -11.07 -7.06
N PRO A 188 -10.72 -10.49 -7.89
CA PRO A 188 -10.99 -9.22 -8.57
C PRO A 188 -12.13 -9.39 -9.58
N HIS A 189 -12.76 -8.27 -9.95
CA HIS A 189 -13.70 -8.27 -11.07
C HIS A 189 -12.95 -8.66 -12.37
N PRO A 190 -13.42 -9.63 -13.17
CA PRO A 190 -12.68 -10.13 -14.35
C PRO A 190 -12.33 -9.05 -15.37
N GLU A 191 -13.20 -8.05 -15.52
CA GLU A 191 -12.97 -6.89 -16.40
C GLU A 191 -12.29 -5.71 -15.68
N GLY A 192 -11.87 -5.88 -14.44
CA GLY A 192 -11.16 -4.84 -13.66
C GLY A 192 -11.99 -3.59 -13.37
N LEU A 193 -13.33 -3.67 -13.30
CA LEU A 193 -14.19 -2.48 -13.18
C LEU A 193 -13.86 -1.62 -11.97
N GLY A 194 -13.61 -2.22 -10.81
CA GLY A 194 -13.21 -1.49 -9.61
C GLY A 194 -11.85 -0.82 -9.77
N ALA A 195 -10.89 -1.52 -10.39
CA ALA A 195 -9.56 -0.99 -10.67
C ALA A 195 -9.62 0.17 -11.70
N ILE A 196 -10.46 0.07 -12.73
CA ILE A 196 -10.71 1.17 -13.67
C ILE A 196 -11.25 2.38 -12.90
N LYS A 197 -12.31 2.16 -12.11
CA LYS A 197 -12.98 3.27 -11.42
C LYS A 197 -12.09 3.97 -10.40
N VAL A 198 -11.28 3.23 -9.65
CA VAL A 198 -10.39 3.83 -8.66
C VAL A 198 -9.31 4.71 -9.29
N MET A 199 -8.72 4.27 -10.41
CA MET A 199 -7.74 5.07 -11.14
C MET A 199 -8.38 6.32 -11.77
N GLN A 200 -9.58 6.21 -12.32
CA GLN A 200 -10.35 7.37 -12.82
C GLN A 200 -10.66 8.36 -11.70
N ASN A 201 -11.14 7.88 -10.55
CA ASN A 201 -11.42 8.73 -9.38
C ASN A 201 -10.15 9.44 -8.90
N ALA A 202 -9.00 8.75 -8.90
CA ALA A 202 -7.73 9.37 -8.50
C ALA A 202 -7.30 10.49 -9.45
N LEU A 203 -7.43 10.28 -10.75
CA LEU A 203 -7.14 11.30 -11.78
C LEU A 203 -8.08 12.50 -11.64
N GLU A 204 -9.38 12.25 -11.42
CA GLU A 204 -10.38 13.30 -11.23
C GLU A 204 -10.09 14.12 -9.97
N ASP A 205 -9.82 13.49 -8.81
CA ASP A 205 -9.52 14.19 -7.55
C ASP A 205 -8.21 15.00 -7.64
N ALA A 206 -7.23 14.50 -8.39
CA ALA A 206 -5.98 15.19 -8.65
C ALA A 206 -6.06 16.29 -9.72
N TYR A 207 -7.19 16.44 -10.43
CA TYR A 207 -7.32 17.29 -11.62
C TYR A 207 -6.25 17.00 -12.68
N MET A 208 -5.89 15.74 -12.85
CA MET A 208 -4.86 15.28 -13.78
C MET A 208 -5.46 14.40 -14.89
N LYS A 209 -4.75 14.37 -16.02
CA LYS A 209 -5.07 13.50 -17.16
C LYS A 209 -4.22 12.23 -17.13
N PRO A 210 -4.64 11.15 -17.81
CA PRO A 210 -3.80 9.95 -17.94
C PRO A 210 -2.38 10.25 -18.45
N GLU A 211 -2.24 11.21 -19.36
CA GLU A 211 -0.96 11.59 -19.97
C GLU A 211 0.02 12.25 -18.99
N ASP A 212 -0.44 12.74 -17.87
CA ASP A 212 0.40 13.38 -16.84
C ASP A 212 1.12 12.35 -15.96
N ILE A 213 0.73 11.05 -16.00
CA ILE A 213 1.33 9.98 -15.22
C ILE A 213 2.50 9.33 -15.98
N ASP A 214 3.66 9.31 -15.36
CA ASP A 214 4.89 8.72 -15.92
C ASP A 214 5.10 7.26 -15.53
N TYR A 215 4.61 6.88 -14.33
CA TYR A 215 4.84 5.57 -13.76
C TYR A 215 3.64 5.12 -12.91
N ILE A 216 3.30 3.83 -13.01
CA ILE A 216 2.33 3.18 -12.13
C ILE A 216 3.05 2.12 -11.30
N ASN A 217 3.05 2.31 -9.97
CA ASN A 217 3.37 1.23 -9.04
C ASN A 217 2.10 0.43 -8.82
N VAL A 218 2.06 -0.76 -9.39
CA VAL A 218 0.86 -1.58 -9.43
C VAL A 218 0.67 -2.42 -8.17
N HIS A 219 -0.56 -2.87 -7.96
CA HIS A 219 -0.83 -3.88 -6.95
C HIS A 219 -0.07 -5.18 -7.23
N GLY A 220 -0.13 -5.71 -8.46
CA GLY A 220 0.74 -6.73 -9.02
C GLY A 220 1.25 -7.79 -8.04
N THR A 221 0.35 -8.62 -7.50
CA THR A 221 0.65 -9.55 -6.40
C THR A 221 1.24 -10.89 -6.84
N SER A 222 1.47 -11.10 -8.13
CA SER A 222 1.88 -12.41 -8.66
C SER A 222 0.74 -13.45 -8.60
N THR A 223 -0.50 -13.00 -8.65
CA THR A 223 -1.67 -13.88 -8.71
C THR A 223 -2.18 -14.03 -10.14
N PRO A 224 -2.63 -15.24 -10.55
CA PRO A 224 -3.05 -15.48 -11.93
C PRO A 224 -4.12 -14.51 -12.44
N LEU A 225 -5.14 -14.22 -11.63
CA LEU A 225 -6.26 -13.36 -12.02
C LEU A 225 -5.99 -11.87 -11.78
N GLY A 226 -5.33 -11.53 -10.68
CA GLY A 226 -5.11 -10.14 -10.27
C GLY A 226 -4.28 -9.35 -11.27
N ASP A 227 -3.15 -9.92 -11.68
CA ASP A 227 -2.21 -9.25 -12.59
C ASP A 227 -2.83 -9.01 -13.99
N VAL A 228 -3.65 -9.94 -14.48
CA VAL A 228 -4.37 -9.78 -15.76
C VAL A 228 -5.45 -8.70 -15.65
N ALA A 229 -6.26 -8.72 -14.59
CA ALA A 229 -7.33 -7.75 -14.40
C ALA A 229 -6.79 -6.31 -14.25
N GLU A 230 -5.70 -6.14 -13.48
CA GLU A 230 -5.05 -4.83 -13.33
C GLU A 230 -4.45 -4.33 -14.63
N SER A 231 -3.79 -5.19 -15.41
CA SER A 231 -3.22 -4.84 -16.70
C SER A 231 -4.28 -4.38 -17.71
N LYS A 232 -5.43 -5.04 -17.75
CA LYS A 232 -6.59 -4.61 -18.55
C LYS A 232 -7.11 -3.25 -18.10
N ALA A 233 -7.25 -3.06 -16.78
CA ALA A 233 -7.74 -1.80 -16.23
C ALA A 233 -6.82 -0.63 -16.56
N ILE A 234 -5.50 -0.81 -16.48
CA ILE A 234 -4.51 0.21 -16.88
C ILE A 234 -4.67 0.56 -18.34
N LYS A 235 -4.79 -0.44 -19.21
CA LYS A 235 -4.98 -0.20 -20.65
C LYS A 235 -6.26 0.57 -20.94
N GLU A 236 -7.35 0.24 -20.27
CA GLU A 236 -8.64 0.93 -20.42
C GLU A 236 -8.58 2.39 -19.99
N VAL A 237 -7.96 2.69 -18.82
CA VAL A 237 -7.87 4.05 -18.27
C VAL A 237 -6.90 4.93 -19.05
N PHE A 238 -5.75 4.38 -19.44
CA PHE A 238 -4.65 5.14 -20.04
C PHE A 238 -4.62 5.09 -21.57
N GLY A 239 -5.43 4.23 -22.21
CA GLY A 239 -5.50 4.13 -23.67
C GLY A 239 -4.13 3.97 -24.33
N GLU A 240 -3.82 4.78 -25.34
CA GLU A 240 -2.52 4.77 -26.01
C GLU A 240 -1.36 5.24 -25.11
N HIS A 241 -1.66 5.96 -24.02
CA HIS A 241 -0.64 6.37 -23.06
C HIS A 241 -0.10 5.20 -22.23
N ALA A 242 -0.88 4.11 -22.08
CA ALA A 242 -0.44 2.88 -21.41
C ALA A 242 0.86 2.30 -22.03
N TYR A 243 1.13 2.59 -23.30
CA TYR A 243 2.36 2.17 -23.97
C TYR A 243 3.55 3.09 -23.76
N LYS A 244 3.36 4.26 -23.16
CA LYS A 244 4.39 5.29 -22.95
C LYS A 244 4.83 5.40 -21.50
N LEU A 245 3.97 5.05 -20.56
CA LEU A 245 4.30 5.05 -19.14
C LEU A 245 5.02 3.77 -18.73
N ASN A 246 5.69 3.81 -17.59
CA ASN A 246 6.26 2.62 -16.97
C ASN A 246 5.28 1.99 -15.98
N ILE A 247 5.35 0.68 -15.87
CA ILE A 247 4.57 -0.12 -14.91
C ILE A 247 5.55 -1.00 -14.16
N SER A 248 5.44 -1.13 -12.84
CA SER A 248 6.17 -2.18 -12.13
C SER A 248 5.51 -2.57 -10.82
N SER A 249 5.73 -3.81 -10.40
CA SER A 249 5.38 -4.33 -9.09
C SER A 249 6.62 -4.46 -8.21
N THR A 250 6.71 -3.63 -7.18
CA THR A 250 7.76 -3.76 -6.16
C THR A 250 7.57 -5.00 -5.28
N LYS A 251 6.37 -5.60 -5.28
CA LYS A 251 6.11 -6.87 -4.59
C LYS A 251 6.92 -8.05 -5.13
N SER A 252 7.48 -7.94 -6.32
CA SER A 252 8.46 -8.90 -6.82
C SER A 252 9.72 -9.00 -5.95
N MET A 253 10.05 -7.91 -5.21
CA MET A 253 11.22 -7.80 -4.34
C MET A 253 10.88 -7.86 -2.86
N THR A 254 9.74 -7.29 -2.46
CA THR A 254 9.34 -7.17 -1.05
C THR A 254 8.39 -8.27 -0.58
N GLY A 255 7.77 -9.01 -1.50
CA GLY A 255 6.57 -9.75 -1.20
C GLY A 255 5.37 -8.83 -0.97
N HIS A 256 4.25 -9.40 -0.56
CA HIS A 256 3.01 -8.66 -0.29
C HIS A 256 2.86 -8.40 1.22
N LEU A 257 3.04 -7.16 1.64
CA LEU A 257 3.00 -6.73 3.04
C LEU A 257 1.56 -6.46 3.54
N LEU A 258 0.55 -6.94 2.85
CA LEU A 258 -0.87 -6.76 3.20
C LEU A 258 -1.22 -5.30 3.51
N GLY A 259 -1.69 -5.03 4.74
CA GLY A 259 -2.07 -3.69 5.17
C GLY A 259 -0.95 -2.65 5.16
N ALA A 260 0.32 -3.07 5.19
CA ALA A 260 1.48 -2.17 5.09
C ALA A 260 1.90 -1.88 3.64
N ALA A 261 1.40 -2.66 2.65
CA ALA A 261 1.89 -2.63 1.28
C ALA A 261 1.85 -1.22 0.66
N GLY A 262 0.71 -0.54 0.72
CA GLY A 262 0.55 0.78 0.10
C GLY A 262 1.49 1.84 0.67
N ALA A 263 1.82 1.80 1.96
CA ALA A 263 2.77 2.73 2.56
C ALA A 263 4.19 2.50 2.06
N VAL A 264 4.63 1.25 1.99
CA VAL A 264 5.97 0.89 1.47
C VAL A 264 6.06 1.23 -0.03
N GLU A 265 5.01 0.99 -0.78
CA GLU A 265 4.91 1.31 -2.21
C GLU A 265 4.88 2.82 -2.47
N ALA A 266 4.20 3.59 -1.62
CA ALA A 266 4.26 5.06 -1.67
C ALA A 266 5.70 5.55 -1.42
N ILE A 267 6.41 5.00 -0.44
CA ILE A 267 7.83 5.34 -0.19
C ILE A 267 8.70 4.97 -1.39
N ALA A 268 8.52 3.78 -1.97
CA ALA A 268 9.24 3.36 -3.18
C ALA A 268 8.97 4.31 -4.35
N SER A 269 7.72 4.75 -4.51
CA SER A 269 7.29 5.73 -5.50
C SER A 269 7.94 7.11 -5.29
N ILE A 270 7.98 7.59 -4.05
CA ILE A 270 8.67 8.83 -3.69
C ILE A 270 10.16 8.75 -4.05
N LEU A 271 10.80 7.63 -3.73
CA LEU A 271 12.20 7.40 -4.06
C LEU A 271 12.43 7.31 -5.58
N ALA A 272 11.48 6.76 -6.33
CA ALA A 272 11.57 6.74 -7.80
C ALA A 272 11.56 8.15 -8.38
N ILE A 273 10.69 9.05 -7.89
CA ILE A 273 10.70 10.48 -8.25
C ILE A 273 12.05 11.12 -7.88
N GLN A 274 12.50 10.95 -6.63
CA GLN A 274 13.70 11.61 -6.11
C GLN A 274 14.99 11.16 -6.80
N LYS A 275 15.06 9.91 -7.24
CA LYS A 275 16.27 9.32 -7.83
C LYS A 275 16.24 9.25 -9.35
N GLY A 276 15.09 9.47 -9.99
CA GLY A 276 14.91 9.24 -11.42
C GLY A 276 15.18 7.78 -11.82
N ILE A 277 14.77 6.85 -10.97
CA ILE A 277 14.97 5.40 -11.19
C ILE A 277 13.66 4.69 -10.89
N ILE A 278 13.09 4.07 -11.90
CA ILE A 278 11.90 3.23 -11.76
C ILE A 278 12.36 1.82 -11.36
N PRO A 279 11.88 1.29 -10.21
CA PRO A 279 12.21 -0.05 -9.76
C PRO A 279 11.64 -1.10 -10.71
N PRO A 280 12.32 -2.25 -10.91
CA PRO A 280 11.83 -3.29 -11.81
C PRO A 280 10.78 -4.19 -11.18
N THR A 281 10.00 -4.85 -12.03
CA THR A 281 9.38 -6.14 -11.70
C THR A 281 10.41 -7.23 -11.98
N ILE A 282 10.95 -7.86 -10.95
CA ILE A 282 11.93 -8.97 -11.12
C ILE A 282 11.24 -10.31 -11.26
N ASN A 283 12.02 -11.34 -11.59
CA ASN A 283 11.59 -12.75 -11.73
C ASN A 283 10.61 -13.00 -12.88
N ASN A 284 10.56 -12.14 -13.88
CA ASN A 284 9.78 -12.39 -15.07
C ASN A 284 10.67 -13.04 -16.12
N ASP A 285 10.61 -14.37 -16.18
CA ASP A 285 11.37 -15.19 -17.14
C ASP A 285 10.52 -15.57 -18.36
N ASN A 286 9.19 -15.64 -18.17
CA ASN A 286 8.23 -16.06 -19.19
C ASN A 286 6.96 -15.16 -19.08
N PHE A 287 6.93 -14.10 -19.88
CA PHE A 287 5.81 -13.12 -19.81
C PHE A 287 4.47 -13.76 -20.18
N ASP A 288 3.41 -13.43 -19.44
CA ASP A 288 2.07 -13.99 -19.67
C ASP A 288 1.43 -13.44 -20.94
N GLU A 289 1.11 -14.33 -21.88
CA GLU A 289 0.47 -14.01 -23.18
C GLU A 289 -0.94 -13.43 -23.07
N ASN A 290 -1.59 -13.57 -21.90
CA ASN A 290 -2.91 -12.95 -21.63
C ASN A 290 -2.81 -11.45 -21.27
N ILE A 291 -1.60 -10.94 -21.16
CA ILE A 291 -1.29 -9.54 -20.86
C ILE A 291 -0.70 -8.86 -22.09
N ASP A 292 -1.08 -7.62 -22.36
CA ASP A 292 -0.56 -6.89 -23.51
C ASP A 292 0.91 -6.54 -23.33
N GLY A 293 1.80 -7.33 -23.93
CA GLY A 293 3.25 -7.18 -23.84
C GLY A 293 3.82 -5.94 -24.53
N LYS A 294 3.00 -5.09 -25.13
CA LYS A 294 3.44 -3.79 -25.66
C LYS A 294 3.56 -2.74 -24.56
N MET A 295 2.93 -2.92 -23.40
CA MET A 295 3.07 -2.07 -22.24
C MET A 295 4.45 -2.28 -21.59
N ASN A 296 5.05 -1.22 -21.04
CA ASN A 296 6.37 -1.28 -20.44
C ASN A 296 6.30 -1.67 -18.95
N PHE A 297 6.31 -2.96 -18.65
CA PHE A 297 6.27 -3.50 -17.29
C PHE A 297 7.60 -3.38 -16.53
N THR A 298 8.59 -2.70 -17.09
CA THR A 298 9.91 -2.49 -16.46
C THR A 298 10.52 -3.80 -15.94
N LEU A 299 10.55 -4.84 -16.80
CA LEU A 299 10.91 -6.20 -16.39
C LEU A 299 12.41 -6.35 -16.08
N ASN A 300 12.70 -7.01 -14.98
CA ASN A 300 14.00 -7.51 -14.53
C ASN A 300 15.12 -6.47 -14.34
N LYS A 301 15.01 -5.28 -14.91
CA LYS A 301 16.03 -4.20 -14.80
C LYS A 301 15.37 -2.86 -14.53
N ALA A 302 15.90 -2.14 -13.54
CA ALA A 302 15.50 -0.77 -13.27
C ALA A 302 15.74 0.13 -14.49
N GLN A 303 14.86 1.10 -14.70
CA GLN A 303 14.97 2.08 -15.78
C GLN A 303 15.25 3.46 -15.22
N LYS A 304 16.27 4.14 -15.76
CA LYS A 304 16.51 5.57 -15.48
C LYS A 304 15.54 6.38 -16.32
N LYS A 305 14.73 7.18 -15.66
CA LYS A 305 13.75 8.07 -16.30
C LYS A 305 13.40 9.19 -15.32
N GLU A 306 13.31 10.40 -15.81
CA GLU A 306 12.71 11.49 -15.03
C GLU A 306 11.24 11.15 -14.82
N VAL A 307 10.79 11.21 -13.57
CA VAL A 307 9.44 10.88 -13.16
C VAL A 307 8.85 12.09 -12.47
N ASN A 308 7.82 12.69 -13.05
CA ASN A 308 7.13 13.85 -12.50
C ASN A 308 5.89 13.44 -11.69
N ALA A 309 5.15 12.43 -12.14
CA ALA A 309 3.98 11.95 -11.43
C ALA A 309 3.86 10.43 -11.46
N ILE A 310 3.43 9.87 -10.35
CA ILE A 310 3.24 8.43 -10.14
C ILE A 310 1.84 8.18 -9.61
N MET A 311 1.22 7.12 -10.11
CA MET A 311 0.05 6.52 -9.50
C MET A 311 0.47 5.24 -8.77
N SER A 312 0.03 5.04 -7.51
CA SER A 312 0.26 3.82 -6.75
C SER A 312 -1.08 3.16 -6.44
N ASN A 313 -1.25 1.91 -6.85
CA ASN A 313 -2.48 1.14 -6.75
C ASN A 313 -2.40 0.06 -5.68
N THR A 314 -3.45 -0.08 -4.90
CA THR A 314 -3.65 -1.22 -3.98
C THR A 314 -5.07 -1.75 -4.08
N PHE A 315 -5.20 -3.07 -4.25
CA PHE A 315 -6.48 -3.76 -4.37
C PHE A 315 -6.58 -4.84 -3.30
N GLY A 316 -7.57 -4.74 -2.42
CA GLY A 316 -7.70 -5.60 -1.25
C GLY A 316 -8.84 -6.60 -1.35
N PHE A 317 -8.74 -7.70 -0.61
CA PHE A 317 -9.85 -8.61 -0.38
C PHE A 317 -11.06 -7.83 0.14
N GLY A 318 -12.27 -8.26 -0.23
CA GLY A 318 -13.49 -7.49 -0.04
C GLY A 318 -13.78 -6.53 -1.20
N GLY A 319 -12.87 -6.49 -2.21
CA GLY A 319 -12.98 -5.59 -3.35
C GLY A 319 -12.62 -4.14 -3.00
N HIS A 320 -11.82 -3.91 -1.98
CA HIS A 320 -11.37 -2.58 -1.58
C HIS A 320 -10.25 -2.09 -2.48
N ASN A 321 -10.49 -1.04 -3.24
CA ASN A 321 -9.51 -0.46 -4.16
C ASN A 321 -9.13 0.96 -3.71
N ALA A 322 -7.83 1.25 -3.73
CA ALA A 322 -7.29 2.58 -3.46
C ALA A 322 -6.18 2.91 -4.47
N SER A 323 -6.18 4.13 -4.98
CA SER A 323 -5.11 4.70 -5.81
C SER A 323 -4.73 6.06 -5.28
N ILE A 324 -3.42 6.33 -5.18
CA ILE A 324 -2.89 7.63 -4.75
C ILE A 324 -1.99 8.20 -5.84
N ILE A 325 -2.05 9.51 -6.08
CA ILE A 325 -1.19 10.22 -7.02
C ILE A 325 -0.20 11.09 -6.27
N LEU A 326 1.09 10.83 -6.54
CA LEU A 326 2.23 11.56 -6.00
C LEU A 326 2.93 12.30 -7.14
N LYS A 327 3.30 13.56 -6.91
CA LYS A 327 3.96 14.42 -7.91
C LYS A 327 5.24 15.01 -7.36
N ALA A 328 6.23 15.16 -8.26
CA ALA A 328 7.48 15.83 -7.94
C ALA A 328 7.21 17.27 -7.46
N TYR A 329 7.70 17.60 -6.30
CA TYR A 329 7.70 18.97 -5.81
C TYR A 329 8.75 19.79 -6.59
N LYS A 330 8.35 20.94 -7.10
CA LYS A 330 9.22 21.93 -7.74
C LYS A 330 9.14 23.22 -6.92
N ALA A 331 10.24 23.55 -6.23
CA ALA A 331 10.37 24.76 -5.41
C ALA A 331 10.28 26.03 -6.24
#